data_220e289b630539be4715bd5626039edc
#
_entry.id   220e289b630539be4715bd5626039edc
#
_cell.length_a   1.000
_cell.length_b   1.000
_cell.length_c   1.000
_cell.angle_alpha   90.00
_cell.angle_beta   90.00
_cell.angle_gamma   90.00
#
_symmetry.space_group_name_H-M   'P 1'
#
loop_
_entity.id
_entity.type
_entity.pdbx_description
1 polymer ?
#
loop_
_entity_poly.entity_id
_entity_poly.type
_entity_poly.pdbx_seq_one_letter_code
_entity_poly.pdbx_strand_id
1 'polypeptide(L)'
;MKTINKNHRLIKNLFQDKLKRHEVGALSEIDIVEQSMQEQWKENAERVDPEIGERIWIKIQKEYKMSARKRYLFQIQQPLIAACITIALIIGGYFFYTGVSTLEKQEFVEILAESDMLYVLPDSSKVWMHPESSIRYAKNFTKDRKVWLKGSSLFEVQKYPGSKFQVCIEKAFIEVRGTKFLVEKIENGKNEITLFHGCIAFNAERTGEEVIMKPLQQIVYDPFDSKIQTRNIENIEWQHGKFKFNAMPLKQLLHIVNQIYNTHIVFEGKGENSPFSGTIRQDESLADVVDKICFIMNLHKKTDGDKIVISN
;
A
#
# COMPACT_ATOMS: atom_id res chain seq x y z
N MET A 1 54.38 37.03 59.29
CA MET A 1 54.96 35.67 59.11
C MET A 1 54.20 34.76 58.10
N LYS A 2 52.87 34.82 57.97
CA LYS A 2 52.14 33.97 57.01
C LYS A 2 52.29 34.35 55.49
N THR A 3 52.50 35.61 55.18
CA THR A 3 52.67 36.15 53.85
C THR A 3 53.99 35.77 53.18
N ILE A 4 55.09 35.84 53.97
CA ILE A 4 56.41 35.48 53.48
C ILE A 4 56.52 34.00 53.09
N ASN A 5 55.82 33.12 53.78
CA ASN A 5 55.81 31.69 53.50
C ASN A 5 55.00 31.36 52.23
N LYS A 6 53.95 32.14 51.89
CA LYS A 6 53.17 31.99 50.72
C LYS A 6 53.91 32.37 49.43
N ASN A 7 54.66 33.53 49.53
CA ASN A 7 55.46 34.02 48.40
C ASN A 7 56.64 33.10 48.09
N HIS A 8 57.28 32.57 49.11
CA HIS A 8 58.35 31.61 48.92
C HIS A 8 57.91 30.30 48.29
N ARG A 9 56.70 29.86 48.60
CA ARG A 9 56.05 28.67 47.95
C ARG A 9 55.74 28.92 46.51
N LEU A 10 55.20 30.09 46.14
CA LEU A 10 54.87 30.45 44.78
C LEU A 10 56.13 30.54 43.90
N ILE A 11 57.15 31.16 44.37
CA ILE A 11 58.47 31.26 43.70
C ILE A 11 59.07 29.85 43.52
N LYS A 12 59.03 28.99 44.55
CA LYS A 12 59.53 27.62 44.46
C LYS A 12 58.70 26.78 43.40
N ASN A 13 57.41 26.96 43.36
CA ASN A 13 56.55 26.27 42.37
C ASN A 13 56.85 26.78 40.94
N LEU A 14 57.18 28.05 40.77
CA LEU A 14 57.59 28.60 39.48
C LEU A 14 58.82 27.91 38.92
N PHE A 15 59.86 27.78 39.76
CA PHE A 15 61.11 27.12 39.37
C PHE A 15 61.03 25.61 39.19
N GLN A 16 59.91 24.97 39.66
CA GLN A 16 59.66 23.53 39.52
C GLN A 16 58.65 23.21 38.45
N ASP A 17 58.18 24.18 37.65
CA ASP A 17 57.14 24.06 36.63
C ASP A 17 55.80 23.45 37.14
N LYS A 18 55.52 23.70 38.45
CA LYS A 18 54.31 23.20 39.15
C LYS A 18 53.32 24.30 39.50
N LEU A 19 53.42 25.44 38.86
CA LEU A 19 52.57 26.58 39.13
C LEU A 19 51.13 26.32 38.49
N LYS A 20 50.10 26.46 39.31
CA LYS A 20 48.73 26.34 38.83
C LYS A 20 48.28 27.68 38.23
N ARG A 21 47.41 27.61 37.20
CA ARG A 21 46.91 28.78 36.44
C ARG A 21 46.38 29.93 37.30
N HIS A 22 45.74 29.64 38.45
CA HIS A 22 45.26 30.66 39.39
C HIS A 22 46.33 31.26 40.29
N GLU A 23 47.49 30.62 40.36
CA GLU A 23 48.63 31.11 41.14
C GLU A 23 49.54 32.09 40.37
N VAL A 24 49.37 32.13 39.03
CA VAL A 24 50.10 33.05 38.12
C VAL A 24 49.75 34.51 38.40
N GLY A 25 48.43 34.79 38.63
CA GLY A 25 47.97 36.14 38.97
C GLY A 25 48.53 36.66 40.34
N ALA A 26 48.76 35.74 41.29
CA ALA A 26 49.27 36.09 42.57
C ALA A 26 50.79 36.38 42.57
N LEU A 27 51.51 35.93 41.54
CA LEU A 27 52.96 36.27 41.38
C LEU A 27 53.16 37.67 40.83
N SER A 28 52.26 38.19 39.98
CA SER A 28 52.36 39.54 39.46
C SER A 28 52.00 40.62 40.45
N GLU A 29 51.39 40.26 41.60
CA GLU A 29 51.12 41.20 42.73
C GLU A 29 52.25 41.30 43.75
N ILE A 30 53.36 40.61 43.52
CA ILE A 30 54.50 40.67 44.46
C ILE A 30 55.43 41.78 43.99
N ASP A 31 55.42 42.94 44.68
CA ASP A 31 56.24 44.14 44.40
C ASP A 31 57.70 43.83 44.12
N ILE A 32 58.31 42.89 44.87
CA ILE A 32 59.73 42.53 44.74
C ILE A 32 60.01 41.82 43.40
N VAL A 33 59.04 41.05 42.86
CA VAL A 33 59.18 40.37 41.56
C VAL A 33 59.01 41.37 40.42
N GLU A 34 58.10 42.30 40.55
CA GLU A 34 57.87 43.35 39.56
C GLU A 34 59.07 44.32 39.52
N GLN A 35 59.62 44.76 40.65
CA GLN A 35 60.85 45.59 40.74
C GLN A 35 62.05 44.86 40.12
N SER A 36 62.28 43.61 40.47
CA SER A 36 63.38 42.81 39.91
C SER A 36 63.27 42.60 38.42
N MET A 37 62.04 42.39 37.91
CA MET A 37 61.77 42.27 36.46
C MET A 37 61.97 43.61 35.74
N GLN A 38 61.55 44.71 36.33
CA GLN A 38 61.78 46.03 35.77
C GLN A 38 63.28 46.45 35.73
N GLU A 39 64.04 46.10 36.75
CA GLU A 39 65.48 46.30 36.75
C GLU A 39 66.23 45.47 35.74
N GLN A 40 65.90 44.19 35.62
CA GLN A 40 66.43 43.31 34.57
C GLN A 40 66.02 43.77 33.16
N TRP A 41 64.81 44.27 33.00
CA TRP A 41 64.37 44.84 31.75
C TRP A 41 65.13 46.07 31.35
N LYS A 42 65.40 46.97 32.30
CA LYS A 42 66.20 48.17 32.04
C LYS A 42 67.65 47.84 31.68
N GLU A 43 68.25 46.88 32.36
CA GLU A 43 69.65 46.42 32.10
C GLU A 43 69.79 45.72 30.73
N ASN A 44 68.77 45.06 30.27
CA ASN A 44 68.80 44.31 29.03
C ASN A 44 68.14 45.04 27.86
N ALA A 45 67.53 46.21 28.05
CA ALA A 45 66.80 46.93 27.04
C ALA A 45 67.64 47.35 25.81
N GLU A 46 68.97 47.59 26.02
CA GLU A 46 69.93 47.94 24.98
C GLU A 46 70.40 46.74 24.11
N ARG A 47 70.09 45.49 24.53
CA ARG A 47 70.57 44.28 23.84
C ARG A 47 69.50 43.52 23.00
N VAL A 48 68.30 43.99 23.04
CA VAL A 48 67.22 43.32 22.28
C VAL A 48 66.96 44.03 20.97
N ASP A 49 67.20 43.33 19.88
CA ASP A 49 66.87 43.79 18.55
C ASP A 49 65.35 44.12 18.42
N PRO A 50 64.98 45.37 18.05
CA PRO A 50 63.58 45.78 17.95
C PRO A 50 62.72 44.87 17.04
N GLU A 51 63.37 44.32 16.02
CA GLU A 51 62.65 43.38 15.12
C GLU A 51 62.20 42.07 15.80
N ILE A 52 62.92 41.66 16.84
CA ILE A 52 62.55 40.44 17.60
C ILE A 52 61.30 40.71 18.42
N GLY A 53 61.14 41.87 18.99
CA GLY A 53 59.99 42.30 19.76
C GLY A 53 58.74 42.34 18.89
N GLU A 54 58.83 42.94 17.68
CA GLU A 54 57.70 42.97 16.74
C GLU A 54 57.30 41.57 16.25
N ARG A 55 58.26 40.73 15.93
CA ARG A 55 57.97 39.34 15.52
C ARG A 55 57.25 38.54 16.57
N ILE A 56 57.66 38.66 17.81
CA ILE A 56 57.02 38.03 18.96
C ILE A 56 55.60 38.58 19.15
N TRP A 57 55.45 39.93 19.08
CA TRP A 57 54.14 40.55 19.23
C TRP A 57 53.13 40.15 18.14
N ILE A 58 53.58 40.11 16.90
CA ILE A 58 52.73 39.66 15.76
C ILE A 58 52.32 38.17 15.96
N LYS A 59 53.23 37.34 16.45
CA LYS A 59 52.93 35.91 16.74
C LYS A 59 51.91 35.76 17.85
N ILE A 60 52.07 36.50 18.95
CA ILE A 60 51.12 36.52 20.07
C ILE A 60 49.75 37.03 19.62
N GLN A 61 49.70 38.11 18.89
CA GLN A 61 48.42 38.63 18.35
C GLN A 61 47.73 37.64 17.43
N LYS A 62 48.46 36.94 16.56
CA LYS A 62 47.94 35.94 15.67
C LYS A 62 47.35 34.75 16.42
N GLU A 63 48.04 34.24 17.43
CA GLU A 63 47.55 33.14 18.26
C GLU A 63 46.33 33.56 19.10
N TYR A 64 46.33 34.76 19.67
CA TYR A 64 45.21 35.29 20.44
C TYR A 64 43.96 35.46 19.57
N LYS A 65 44.10 36.06 18.36
CA LYS A 65 42.99 36.21 17.42
C LYS A 65 42.44 34.86 16.96
N MET A 66 43.30 33.87 16.72
CA MET A 66 42.86 32.53 16.34
C MET A 66 42.11 31.79 17.45
N SER A 67 42.57 31.93 18.69
CA SER A 67 41.94 31.31 19.85
C SER A 67 40.56 31.92 20.17
N ALA A 68 40.46 33.25 20.06
CA ALA A 68 39.20 33.97 20.24
C ALA A 68 38.17 33.62 19.16
N ARG A 69 38.59 33.52 17.88
CA ARG A 69 37.73 33.16 16.77
C ARG A 69 37.19 31.72 16.84
N LYS A 70 38.04 30.78 17.30
CA LYS A 70 37.59 29.39 17.55
C LYS A 70 36.57 29.31 18.69
N ARG A 71 36.77 30.06 19.78
CA ARG A 71 35.80 30.08 20.89
C ARG A 71 34.46 30.68 20.50
N TYR A 72 34.47 31.76 19.72
CA TYR A 72 33.25 32.41 19.25
C TYR A 72 32.46 31.52 18.31
N LEU A 73 33.09 30.83 17.35
CA LEU A 73 32.46 29.87 16.46
C LEU A 73 31.87 28.68 17.24
N PHE A 74 32.54 28.17 18.23
CA PHE A 74 32.06 27.06 19.05
C PHE A 74 30.87 27.43 19.93
N GLN A 75 30.80 28.66 20.42
CA GLN A 75 29.65 29.17 21.18
C GLN A 75 28.40 29.38 20.36
N ILE A 76 28.52 29.72 19.07
CA ILE A 76 27.36 29.90 18.16
C ILE A 76 26.86 28.57 17.59
N GLN A 77 27.75 27.60 17.41
CA GLN A 77 27.35 26.29 16.83
C GLN A 77 26.49 25.45 17.78
N GLN A 78 26.72 25.52 19.09
CA GLN A 78 25.95 24.74 20.06
C GLN A 78 24.45 25.07 20.05
N PRO A 79 23.98 26.34 20.09
CA PRO A 79 22.57 26.65 20.05
C PRO A 79 21.93 26.36 18.67
N LEU A 80 22.70 26.46 17.57
CA LEU A 80 22.22 26.11 16.23
C LEU A 80 21.97 24.59 16.10
N ILE A 81 22.87 23.76 16.59
CA ILE A 81 22.71 22.31 16.61
C ILE A 81 21.48 21.91 17.47
N ALA A 82 21.35 22.53 18.64
CA ALA A 82 20.18 22.29 19.50
C ALA A 82 18.87 22.70 18.80
N ALA A 83 18.84 23.84 18.11
CA ALA A 83 17.68 24.28 17.33
C ALA A 83 17.35 23.32 16.18
N CYS A 84 18.35 22.82 15.45
CA CYS A 84 18.13 21.83 14.39
C CYS A 84 17.56 20.52 14.93
N ILE A 85 18.06 20.05 16.08
CA ILE A 85 17.54 18.82 16.73
C ILE A 85 16.11 19.02 17.19
N THR A 86 15.78 20.16 17.81
CA THR A 86 14.40 20.43 18.25
C THR A 86 13.44 20.53 17.08
N ILE A 87 13.83 21.21 15.99
CA ILE A 87 13.03 21.27 14.77
C ILE A 87 12.84 19.88 14.16
N ALA A 88 13.89 19.07 14.09
CA ALA A 88 13.80 17.69 13.59
C ALA A 88 12.88 16.82 14.46
N LEU A 89 12.91 16.97 15.79
CA LEU A 89 12.00 16.28 16.70
C LEU A 89 10.57 16.74 16.55
N ILE A 90 10.32 18.04 16.34
CA ILE A 90 8.97 18.59 16.11
C ILE A 90 8.42 18.05 14.77
N ILE A 91 9.23 18.12 13.69
CA ILE A 91 8.83 17.60 12.38
C ILE A 91 8.63 16.09 12.44
N GLY A 92 9.56 15.35 13.04
CA GLY A 92 9.44 13.89 13.23
C GLY A 92 8.23 13.52 14.08
N GLY A 93 7.97 14.24 15.17
CA GLY A 93 6.79 14.08 16.01
C GLY A 93 5.49 14.40 15.27
N TYR A 94 5.49 15.45 14.43
CA TYR A 94 4.34 15.79 13.59
C TYR A 94 4.06 14.69 12.56
N PHE A 95 5.07 14.20 11.84
CA PHE A 95 4.93 13.07 10.89
C PHE A 95 4.54 11.78 11.60
N PHE A 96 5.08 11.51 12.79
CA PHE A 96 4.69 10.35 13.58
C PHE A 96 3.23 10.47 14.04
N TYR A 97 2.82 11.63 14.56
CA TYR A 97 1.44 11.89 14.99
C TYR A 97 0.46 11.79 13.80
N THR A 98 0.77 12.41 12.64
CA THR A 98 -0.09 12.31 11.45
C THR A 98 -0.09 10.91 10.86
N GLY A 99 1.04 10.20 10.83
CA GLY A 99 1.16 8.82 10.37
C GLY A 99 0.39 7.83 11.24
N VAL A 100 0.42 8.01 12.57
CA VAL A 100 -0.36 7.17 13.49
C VAL A 100 -1.84 7.51 13.45
N SER A 101 -2.20 8.79 13.25
CA SER A 101 -3.60 9.23 13.18
C SER A 101 -4.32 8.79 11.90
N THR A 102 -3.57 8.42 10.85
CA THR A 102 -4.13 7.90 9.58
C THR A 102 -4.36 6.38 9.57
N LEU A 103 -4.08 5.68 10.67
CA LEU A 103 -4.64 4.36 10.91
C LEU A 103 -6.15 4.53 11.23
N GLU A 104 -6.92 5.12 10.29
CA GLU A 104 -8.37 5.02 10.29
C GLU A 104 -8.70 3.54 10.46
N LYS A 105 -9.35 3.21 11.56
CA LYS A 105 -9.86 1.87 11.82
C LYS A 105 -10.83 1.55 10.70
N GLN A 106 -10.35 0.86 9.67
CA GLN A 106 -11.14 0.57 8.48
C GLN A 106 -12.31 -0.31 8.92
N GLU A 107 -13.49 0.29 9.01
CA GLU A 107 -14.71 -0.44 9.32
C GLU A 107 -15.11 -1.26 8.09
N PHE A 108 -15.43 -2.53 8.31
CA PHE A 108 -15.87 -3.44 7.27
C PHE A 108 -17.35 -3.76 7.44
N VAL A 109 -18.01 -3.93 6.31
CA VAL A 109 -19.34 -4.51 6.22
C VAL A 109 -19.16 -5.94 5.77
N GLU A 110 -19.80 -6.89 6.46
CA GLU A 110 -19.81 -8.31 6.10
C GLU A 110 -21.24 -8.78 5.93
N ILE A 111 -21.50 -9.44 4.82
CA ILE A 111 -22.83 -9.97 4.43
C ILE A 111 -22.67 -11.47 4.24
N LEU A 112 -23.48 -12.24 4.93
CA LEU A 112 -23.57 -13.70 4.79
C LEU A 112 -24.90 -14.03 4.10
N ALA A 113 -24.87 -14.88 3.08
CA ALA A 113 -26.03 -15.41 2.40
C ALA A 113 -26.47 -16.74 3.00
N GLU A 114 -27.62 -16.77 3.66
CA GLU A 114 -28.23 -18.01 4.17
C GLU A 114 -28.98 -18.76 3.06
N SER A 115 -29.40 -18.05 2.03
CA SER A 115 -30.04 -18.57 0.81
C SER A 115 -29.56 -17.76 -0.38
N ASP A 116 -29.96 -18.16 -1.59
CA ASP A 116 -29.71 -17.34 -2.78
C ASP A 116 -30.26 -15.93 -2.59
N MET A 117 -29.38 -14.93 -2.72
CA MET A 117 -29.76 -13.53 -2.53
C MET A 117 -29.03 -12.59 -3.48
N LEU A 118 -29.73 -11.52 -3.84
CA LEU A 118 -29.12 -10.38 -4.55
C LEU A 118 -28.71 -9.32 -3.54
N TYR A 119 -27.43 -8.98 -3.56
CA TYR A 119 -26.90 -7.84 -2.81
C TYR A 119 -26.39 -6.76 -3.75
N VAL A 120 -26.77 -5.51 -3.49
CA VAL A 120 -26.32 -4.34 -4.27
C VAL A 120 -25.26 -3.59 -3.46
N LEU A 121 -24.06 -3.50 -4.02
CA LEU A 121 -22.93 -2.78 -3.43
C LEU A 121 -23.13 -1.26 -3.53
N PRO A 122 -22.40 -0.45 -2.74
CA PRO A 122 -22.52 1.01 -2.73
C PRO A 122 -22.24 1.70 -4.09
N ASP A 123 -21.53 1.02 -5.00
CA ASP A 123 -21.25 1.49 -6.37
C ASP A 123 -22.30 1.04 -7.40
N SER A 124 -23.41 0.49 -6.94
CA SER A 124 -24.48 -0.10 -7.73
C SER A 124 -24.11 -1.39 -8.49
N SER A 125 -22.94 -1.97 -8.19
CA SER A 125 -22.62 -3.33 -8.64
C SER A 125 -23.51 -4.34 -7.95
N LYS A 126 -23.91 -5.38 -8.68
CA LYS A 126 -24.80 -6.43 -8.17
C LYS A 126 -24.02 -7.70 -7.92
N VAL A 127 -24.31 -8.35 -6.81
CA VAL A 127 -23.72 -9.62 -6.40
C VAL A 127 -24.85 -10.60 -6.08
N TRP A 128 -25.02 -11.62 -6.90
CA TRP A 128 -25.90 -12.74 -6.59
C TRP A 128 -25.08 -13.78 -5.84
N MET A 129 -25.39 -13.89 -4.56
CA MET A 129 -24.69 -14.75 -3.64
C MET A 129 -25.42 -16.07 -3.50
N HIS A 130 -24.70 -17.18 -3.63
CA HIS A 130 -25.23 -18.51 -3.32
C HIS A 130 -25.25 -18.76 -1.82
N PRO A 131 -26.02 -19.76 -1.34
CA PRO A 131 -26.05 -20.13 0.07
C PRO A 131 -24.64 -20.37 0.61
N GLU A 132 -24.41 -20.04 1.89
CA GLU A 132 -23.14 -20.16 2.61
C GLU A 132 -22.00 -19.27 2.07
N SER A 133 -22.29 -18.39 1.10
CA SER A 133 -21.32 -17.42 0.61
C SER A 133 -21.32 -16.16 1.46
N SER A 134 -20.16 -15.54 1.60
CA SER A 134 -20.06 -14.23 2.26
C SER A 134 -19.18 -13.28 1.47
N ILE A 135 -19.55 -12.00 1.53
CA ILE A 135 -18.75 -10.90 1.03
C ILE A 135 -18.41 -9.95 2.15
N ARG A 136 -17.20 -9.40 2.12
CA ARG A 136 -16.75 -8.36 3.03
C ARG A 136 -16.13 -7.22 2.22
N TYR A 137 -16.45 -5.99 2.59
CA TYR A 137 -15.88 -4.79 1.95
C TYR A 137 -15.74 -3.66 2.95
N ALA A 138 -14.88 -2.68 2.67
CA ALA A 138 -14.68 -1.52 3.52
C ALA A 138 -15.88 -0.57 3.44
N LYS A 139 -16.28 0.06 4.55
CA LYS A 139 -17.43 0.99 4.60
C LYS A 139 -17.25 2.19 3.65
N ASN A 140 -16.01 2.61 3.40
CA ASN A 140 -15.66 3.63 2.41
C ASN A 140 -15.40 3.05 1.00
N PHE A 141 -16.18 2.07 0.60
CA PHE A 141 -16.06 1.25 -0.60
C PHE A 141 -15.80 2.03 -1.91
N THR A 142 -16.38 3.23 -2.06
CA THR A 142 -16.24 4.03 -3.28
C THR A 142 -14.82 4.53 -3.56
N LYS A 143 -13.96 4.59 -2.54
CA LYS A 143 -12.54 4.95 -2.70
C LYS A 143 -11.71 3.75 -3.15
N ASP A 144 -12.03 2.57 -2.61
CA ASP A 144 -11.33 1.32 -2.88
C ASP A 144 -12.38 0.23 -3.10
N ARG A 145 -12.74 0.00 -4.36
CA ARG A 145 -13.79 -0.95 -4.79
C ARG A 145 -13.29 -2.39 -4.66
N LYS A 146 -13.01 -2.79 -3.41
CA LYS A 146 -12.45 -4.08 -3.06
C LYS A 146 -13.42 -4.92 -2.22
N VAL A 147 -13.67 -6.14 -2.68
CA VAL A 147 -14.54 -7.12 -2.04
C VAL A 147 -13.75 -8.39 -1.74
N TRP A 148 -13.88 -8.93 -0.55
CA TRP A 148 -13.39 -10.26 -0.20
C TRP A 148 -14.55 -11.22 -0.27
N LEU A 149 -14.43 -12.23 -1.12
CA LEU A 149 -15.42 -13.28 -1.34
C LEU A 149 -14.99 -14.58 -0.66
N LYS A 150 -15.94 -15.20 0.04
CA LYS A 150 -15.88 -16.62 0.41
C LYS A 150 -17.12 -17.32 -0.16
N GLY A 151 -16.94 -18.49 -0.77
CA GLY A 151 -18.04 -19.22 -1.43
C GLY A 151 -18.22 -18.84 -2.88
N SER A 152 -19.44 -18.94 -3.38
CA SER A 152 -19.79 -18.79 -4.81
C SER A 152 -20.70 -17.58 -5.02
N SER A 153 -20.38 -16.74 -6.01
CA SER A 153 -21.20 -15.56 -6.34
C SER A 153 -21.02 -15.12 -7.78
N LEU A 154 -22.13 -14.68 -8.38
CA LEU A 154 -22.12 -14.01 -9.67
C LEU A 154 -22.03 -12.49 -9.46
N PHE A 155 -21.05 -11.87 -10.10
CA PHE A 155 -20.83 -10.44 -10.07
C PHE A 155 -21.26 -9.78 -11.38
N GLU A 156 -22.02 -8.69 -11.29
CA GLU A 156 -22.28 -7.76 -12.37
C GLU A 156 -21.77 -6.39 -11.95
N VAL A 157 -20.52 -6.12 -12.32
CA VAL A 157 -19.81 -4.93 -11.87
C VAL A 157 -20.11 -3.75 -12.76
N GLN A 158 -20.55 -2.66 -12.14
CA GLN A 158 -20.79 -1.40 -12.84
C GLN A 158 -19.50 -0.76 -13.32
N LYS A 159 -19.54 -0.27 -14.57
CA LYS A 159 -18.41 0.44 -15.16
C LYS A 159 -18.25 1.81 -14.51
N TYR A 160 -17.11 2.03 -13.87
CA TYR A 160 -16.76 3.31 -13.24
C TYR A 160 -15.48 3.85 -13.86
N PRO A 161 -15.51 5.01 -14.56
CA PRO A 161 -14.33 5.56 -15.23
C PRO A 161 -13.17 5.78 -14.26
N GLY A 162 -11.99 5.26 -14.61
CA GLY A 162 -10.77 5.45 -13.83
C GLY A 162 -10.61 4.56 -12.58
N SER A 163 -11.65 3.81 -12.18
CA SER A 163 -11.59 2.96 -11.00
C SER A 163 -11.67 1.46 -11.37
N LYS A 164 -10.75 0.69 -10.81
CA LYS A 164 -10.78 -0.78 -10.83
C LYS A 164 -11.73 -1.30 -9.75
N PHE A 165 -12.31 -2.46 -9.99
CA PHE A 165 -13.02 -3.25 -8.99
C PHE A 165 -12.23 -4.52 -8.73
N GLN A 166 -12.02 -4.88 -7.48
CA GLN A 166 -11.22 -6.04 -7.12
C GLN A 166 -12.03 -7.03 -6.28
N VAL A 167 -12.04 -8.29 -6.69
CA VAL A 167 -12.57 -9.40 -5.88
C VAL A 167 -11.40 -10.24 -5.39
N CYS A 168 -11.21 -10.27 -4.08
CA CYS A 168 -10.23 -11.12 -3.43
C CYS A 168 -10.87 -12.46 -3.07
N ILE A 169 -10.24 -13.51 -3.49
CA ILE A 169 -10.51 -14.89 -3.12
C ILE A 169 -9.29 -15.46 -2.39
N GLU A 170 -9.32 -16.73 -2.02
CA GLU A 170 -8.19 -17.33 -1.32
C GLU A 170 -6.91 -17.31 -2.16
N LYS A 171 -5.87 -16.57 -1.71
CA LYS A 171 -4.54 -16.42 -2.33
C LYS A 171 -4.53 -15.93 -3.78
N ALA A 172 -5.61 -15.27 -4.21
CA ALA A 172 -5.69 -14.64 -5.53
C ALA A 172 -6.66 -13.46 -5.51
N PHE A 173 -6.58 -12.63 -6.53
CA PHE A 173 -7.57 -11.57 -6.75
C PHE A 173 -7.91 -11.39 -8.23
N ILE A 174 -9.10 -10.90 -8.46
CA ILE A 174 -9.70 -10.68 -9.77
C ILE A 174 -9.89 -9.17 -9.93
N GLU A 175 -9.26 -8.56 -10.93
CA GLU A 175 -9.46 -7.15 -11.26
C GLU A 175 -10.35 -6.99 -12.49
N VAL A 176 -11.33 -6.09 -12.38
CA VAL A 176 -12.29 -5.80 -13.47
C VAL A 176 -12.62 -4.30 -13.54
N ARG A 177 -13.26 -3.88 -14.65
CA ARG A 177 -13.66 -2.47 -14.86
C ARG A 177 -15.12 -2.29 -15.30
N GLY A 178 -15.89 -3.34 -15.34
CA GLY A 178 -17.26 -3.36 -15.83
C GLY A 178 -17.51 -4.67 -16.52
N THR A 179 -17.81 -5.70 -15.75
CA THR A 179 -17.63 -7.10 -16.13
C THR A 179 -18.72 -7.93 -15.47
N LYS A 180 -19.23 -8.93 -16.17
CA LYS A 180 -20.12 -9.94 -15.61
C LYS A 180 -19.38 -11.29 -15.57
N PHE A 181 -19.22 -11.84 -14.38
CA PHE A 181 -18.47 -13.06 -14.16
C PHE A 181 -18.95 -13.80 -12.92
N LEU A 182 -18.78 -15.11 -12.94
CA LEU A 182 -19.11 -16.02 -11.86
C LEU A 182 -17.82 -16.49 -11.20
N VAL A 183 -17.82 -16.57 -9.89
CA VAL A 183 -16.82 -17.26 -9.08
C VAL A 183 -17.54 -18.38 -8.37
N GLU A 184 -17.12 -19.62 -8.59
CA GLU A 184 -17.67 -20.80 -7.94
C GLU A 184 -16.58 -21.50 -7.14
N LYS A 185 -16.93 -21.86 -5.91
CA LYS A 185 -16.10 -22.77 -5.13
C LYS A 185 -16.50 -24.19 -5.47
N ILE A 186 -15.62 -24.90 -6.16
CA ILE A 186 -15.85 -26.29 -6.59
C ILE A 186 -15.18 -27.28 -5.63
N GLU A 187 -15.35 -28.57 -5.88
CA GLU A 187 -14.77 -29.64 -5.08
C GLU A 187 -13.25 -29.48 -4.86
N ASN A 188 -12.78 -30.01 -3.76
CA ASN A 188 -11.37 -29.91 -3.33
C ASN A 188 -10.88 -28.47 -3.05
N GLY A 189 -11.79 -27.53 -2.79
CA GLY A 189 -11.47 -26.16 -2.41
C GLY A 189 -10.95 -25.26 -3.55
N LYS A 190 -11.01 -25.73 -4.79
CA LYS A 190 -10.65 -24.94 -5.98
C LYS A 190 -11.72 -23.90 -6.28
N ASN A 191 -11.28 -22.84 -6.97
CA ASN A 191 -12.17 -21.81 -7.48
C ASN A 191 -12.26 -21.92 -9.00
N GLU A 192 -13.48 -21.90 -9.53
CA GLU A 192 -13.74 -21.77 -10.95
C GLU A 192 -14.25 -20.37 -11.25
N ILE A 193 -13.61 -19.67 -12.15
CA ILE A 193 -13.96 -18.32 -12.56
C ILE A 193 -14.43 -18.37 -14.02
N THR A 194 -15.68 -18.00 -14.27
CA THR A 194 -16.27 -17.95 -15.62
C THR A 194 -16.54 -16.52 -16.02
N LEU A 195 -15.98 -16.08 -17.13
CA LEU A 195 -16.20 -14.73 -17.66
C LEU A 195 -17.28 -14.74 -18.74
N PHE A 196 -18.39 -14.02 -18.49
CA PHE A 196 -19.46 -13.85 -19.46
C PHE A 196 -19.30 -12.59 -20.32
N HIS A 197 -18.92 -11.47 -19.71
CA HIS A 197 -18.81 -10.19 -20.40
C HIS A 197 -17.69 -9.34 -19.81
N GLY A 198 -17.00 -8.58 -20.67
CA GLY A 198 -15.94 -7.67 -20.25
C GLY A 198 -14.55 -8.31 -20.32
N CYS A 199 -13.71 -7.98 -19.36
CA CYS A 199 -12.34 -8.48 -19.25
C CYS A 199 -12.00 -8.67 -17.78
N ILE A 200 -11.28 -9.74 -17.47
CA ILE A 200 -10.73 -10.04 -16.15
C ILE A 200 -9.22 -10.06 -16.25
N ALA A 201 -8.53 -9.44 -15.29
CA ALA A 201 -7.16 -9.76 -14.94
C ALA A 201 -7.18 -10.59 -13.65
N PHE A 202 -6.88 -11.87 -13.78
CA PHE A 202 -6.74 -12.80 -12.66
C PHE A 202 -5.30 -12.83 -12.19
N ASN A 203 -5.06 -12.65 -10.90
CA ASN A 203 -3.73 -12.57 -10.31
C ASN A 203 -3.59 -13.56 -9.16
N ALA A 204 -2.63 -14.48 -9.26
CA ALA A 204 -2.27 -15.39 -8.19
C ALA A 204 -1.21 -14.76 -7.28
N GLU A 205 -1.53 -14.51 -6.00
CA GLU A 205 -0.66 -13.76 -5.08
C GLU A 205 0.69 -14.44 -4.83
N ARG A 206 0.72 -15.77 -4.76
CA ARG A 206 1.94 -16.51 -4.43
C ARG A 206 2.96 -16.55 -5.55
N THR A 207 2.49 -16.71 -6.79
CA THR A 207 3.36 -16.83 -7.98
C THR A 207 3.58 -15.51 -8.69
N GLY A 208 2.72 -14.52 -8.46
CA GLY A 208 2.67 -13.27 -9.22
C GLY A 208 2.21 -13.47 -10.67
N GLU A 209 1.68 -14.67 -11.01
CA GLU A 209 1.17 -14.96 -12.34
C GLU A 209 -0.12 -14.19 -12.60
N GLU A 210 -0.17 -13.47 -13.73
CA GLU A 210 -1.34 -12.76 -14.21
C GLU A 210 -1.90 -13.43 -15.47
N VAL A 211 -3.21 -13.69 -15.48
CA VAL A 211 -3.92 -14.23 -16.63
C VAL A 211 -5.05 -13.28 -17.04
N ILE A 212 -5.00 -12.80 -18.27
CA ILE A 212 -6.06 -11.98 -18.85
C ILE A 212 -7.10 -12.85 -19.52
N MET A 213 -8.33 -12.82 -19.00
CA MET A 213 -9.46 -13.59 -19.56
C MET A 213 -10.25 -12.76 -20.55
N LYS A 214 -10.68 -13.43 -21.61
CA LYS A 214 -11.68 -12.96 -22.58
C LYS A 214 -13.03 -13.60 -22.30
N PRO A 215 -14.15 -13.02 -22.77
CA PRO A 215 -15.46 -13.63 -22.62
C PRO A 215 -15.49 -15.09 -23.07
N LEU A 216 -16.24 -15.92 -22.35
CA LEU A 216 -16.38 -17.37 -22.52
C LEU A 216 -15.12 -18.18 -22.17
N GLN A 217 -14.19 -17.60 -21.49
CA GLN A 217 -13.09 -18.33 -20.86
C GLN A 217 -13.42 -18.66 -19.41
N GLN A 218 -12.87 -19.77 -18.97
CA GLN A 218 -12.91 -20.23 -17.58
C GLN A 218 -11.47 -20.40 -17.06
N ILE A 219 -11.26 -20.05 -15.81
CA ILE A 219 -10.07 -20.37 -15.04
C ILE A 219 -10.48 -21.32 -13.93
N VAL A 220 -9.75 -22.42 -13.79
CA VAL A 220 -9.77 -23.25 -12.58
C VAL A 220 -8.50 -22.97 -11.81
N TYR A 221 -8.66 -22.38 -10.63
CA TYR A 221 -7.57 -22.00 -9.75
C TYR A 221 -7.52 -22.88 -8.51
N ASP A 222 -6.38 -23.49 -8.25
CA ASP A 222 -6.11 -24.25 -7.05
C ASP A 222 -5.30 -23.38 -6.06
N PRO A 223 -5.89 -22.92 -4.93
CA PRO A 223 -5.19 -22.05 -3.98
C PRO A 223 -4.09 -22.78 -3.20
N PHE A 224 -4.09 -24.13 -3.20
CA PHE A 224 -3.10 -24.92 -2.47
C PHE A 224 -1.72 -24.87 -3.17
N ASP A 225 -1.69 -25.19 -4.46
CA ASP A 225 -0.46 -25.19 -5.27
C ASP A 225 -0.31 -23.93 -6.17
N SER A 226 -1.30 -23.04 -6.16
CA SER A 226 -1.41 -21.85 -7.01
C SER A 226 -1.44 -22.17 -8.51
N LYS A 227 -1.96 -23.34 -8.87
CA LYS A 227 -2.05 -23.77 -10.24
C LYS A 227 -3.23 -23.12 -10.94
N ILE A 228 -2.99 -22.54 -12.10
CA ILE A 228 -3.99 -21.93 -12.96
C ILE A 228 -4.18 -22.82 -14.20
N GLN A 229 -5.41 -23.17 -14.50
CA GLN A 229 -5.79 -23.86 -15.75
C GLN A 229 -6.84 -23.03 -16.46
N THR A 230 -6.54 -22.63 -17.68
CA THR A 230 -7.47 -21.86 -18.53
C THR A 230 -8.09 -22.78 -19.57
N ARG A 231 -9.41 -22.69 -19.74
CA ARG A 231 -10.15 -23.40 -20.78
C ARG A 231 -11.18 -22.48 -21.43
N ASN A 232 -11.54 -22.77 -22.66
CA ASN A 232 -12.67 -22.11 -23.33
C ASN A 232 -13.94 -22.93 -23.12
N ILE A 233 -15.09 -22.27 -23.05
CA ILE A 233 -16.38 -22.95 -23.09
C ILE A 233 -16.58 -23.42 -24.53
N GLU A 234 -16.83 -24.69 -24.71
CA GLU A 234 -17.04 -25.29 -26.04
C GLU A 234 -18.38 -24.89 -26.66
N ASN A 235 -18.47 -24.97 -27.99
CA ASN A 235 -19.69 -24.72 -28.77
C ASN A 235 -20.31 -23.32 -28.66
N ILE A 236 -19.55 -22.34 -28.19
CA ILE A 236 -19.96 -20.96 -28.09
C ILE A 236 -18.82 -20.02 -28.52
N GLU A 237 -19.13 -19.00 -29.28
CA GLU A 237 -18.23 -17.93 -29.68
C GLU A 237 -18.82 -16.58 -29.28
N TRP A 238 -17.98 -15.68 -28.81
CA TRP A 238 -18.38 -14.31 -28.54
C TRP A 238 -17.81 -13.36 -29.58
N GLN A 239 -18.67 -12.62 -30.27
CA GLN A 239 -18.27 -11.63 -31.25
C GLN A 239 -19.19 -10.39 -31.20
N HIS A 240 -18.57 -9.21 -31.02
CA HIS A 240 -19.26 -7.91 -31.08
C HIS A 240 -20.57 -7.83 -30.26
N GLY A 241 -20.53 -8.31 -29.00
CA GLY A 241 -21.70 -8.29 -28.11
C GLY A 241 -22.73 -9.37 -28.37
N LYS A 242 -22.38 -10.41 -29.12
CA LYS A 242 -23.27 -11.54 -29.44
C LYS A 242 -22.60 -12.85 -29.04
N PHE A 243 -23.39 -13.74 -28.44
CA PHE A 243 -23.03 -15.12 -28.19
C PHE A 243 -23.57 -15.96 -29.36
N LYS A 244 -22.71 -16.57 -30.13
CA LYS A 244 -23.05 -17.48 -31.20
C LYS A 244 -22.84 -18.91 -30.72
N PHE A 245 -23.93 -19.66 -30.67
CA PHE A 245 -23.95 -21.05 -30.25
C PHE A 245 -23.90 -21.96 -31.49
N ASN A 246 -23.03 -22.96 -31.47
CA ASN A 246 -22.81 -23.90 -32.55
C ASN A 246 -23.08 -25.33 -32.06
N ALA A 247 -24.23 -25.88 -32.36
CA ALA A 247 -24.65 -27.24 -31.97
C ALA A 247 -24.49 -27.52 -30.46
N MET A 248 -24.75 -26.51 -29.63
CA MET A 248 -24.63 -26.65 -28.16
C MET A 248 -25.77 -27.51 -27.63
N PRO A 249 -25.54 -28.52 -26.79
CA PRO A 249 -26.59 -29.27 -26.12
C PRO A 249 -27.52 -28.36 -25.34
N LEU A 250 -28.86 -28.56 -25.47
CA LEU A 250 -29.86 -27.72 -24.79
C LEU A 250 -29.63 -27.60 -23.30
N LYS A 251 -29.27 -28.67 -22.61
CA LYS A 251 -28.93 -28.68 -21.18
C LYS A 251 -27.81 -27.71 -20.87
N GLN A 252 -26.77 -27.71 -21.67
CA GLN A 252 -25.62 -26.81 -21.48
C GLN A 252 -25.97 -25.35 -21.80
N LEU A 253 -26.76 -25.13 -22.88
CA LEU A 253 -27.29 -23.81 -23.21
C LEU A 253 -28.09 -23.22 -22.04
N LEU A 254 -29.05 -24.00 -21.49
CA LEU A 254 -29.89 -23.54 -20.38
C LEU A 254 -29.08 -23.28 -19.13
N HIS A 255 -28.06 -24.09 -18.86
CA HIS A 255 -27.13 -23.83 -17.77
C HIS A 255 -26.43 -22.48 -17.93
N ILE A 256 -25.90 -22.18 -19.12
CA ILE A 256 -25.25 -20.89 -19.41
C ILE A 256 -26.25 -19.73 -19.32
N VAL A 257 -27.45 -19.88 -19.87
CA VAL A 257 -28.49 -18.84 -19.80
C VAL A 257 -28.90 -18.59 -18.34
N ASN A 258 -29.09 -19.65 -17.56
CA ASN A 258 -29.36 -19.51 -16.12
C ASN A 258 -28.28 -18.71 -15.40
N GLN A 259 -27.00 -18.95 -15.70
CA GLN A 259 -25.88 -18.19 -15.11
C GLN A 259 -25.85 -16.74 -15.60
N ILE A 260 -26.06 -16.50 -16.92
CA ILE A 260 -26.02 -15.14 -17.48
C ILE A 260 -27.13 -14.27 -16.92
N TYR A 261 -28.34 -14.81 -16.82
CA TYR A 261 -29.53 -14.05 -16.41
C TYR A 261 -29.91 -14.22 -14.95
N ASN A 262 -29.16 -15.01 -14.20
CA ASN A 262 -29.45 -15.40 -12.82
C ASN A 262 -30.92 -15.82 -12.67
N THR A 263 -31.28 -16.89 -13.38
CA THR A 263 -32.64 -17.40 -13.47
C THR A 263 -32.64 -18.91 -13.31
N HIS A 264 -33.83 -19.48 -13.19
CA HIS A 264 -34.02 -20.91 -13.06
C HIS A 264 -34.90 -21.46 -14.17
N ILE A 265 -34.28 -21.72 -15.34
CA ILE A 265 -34.95 -22.37 -16.48
C ILE A 265 -34.68 -23.87 -16.39
N VAL A 266 -35.72 -24.66 -16.45
CA VAL A 266 -35.64 -26.12 -16.40
C VAL A 266 -36.29 -26.68 -17.66
N PHE A 267 -35.68 -27.72 -18.21
CA PHE A 267 -36.25 -28.48 -19.30
C PHE A 267 -36.92 -29.74 -18.77
N GLU A 268 -38.19 -29.92 -19.11
CA GLU A 268 -38.98 -31.12 -18.81
C GLU A 268 -39.37 -31.79 -20.11
N GLY A 269 -38.74 -32.91 -20.43
CA GLY A 269 -39.04 -33.66 -21.66
C GLY A 269 -37.91 -34.55 -22.12
N LYS A 270 -38.00 -35.01 -23.34
CA LYS A 270 -36.98 -35.83 -24.00
C LYS A 270 -36.14 -34.94 -24.93
N GLY A 271 -34.83 -35.14 -24.92
CA GLY A 271 -33.94 -34.41 -25.84
C GLY A 271 -33.18 -33.27 -25.20
N GLU A 272 -32.84 -33.37 -23.93
CA GLU A 272 -31.99 -32.36 -23.23
C GLU A 272 -30.61 -32.16 -23.90
N ASN A 273 -30.17 -33.13 -24.70
CA ASN A 273 -28.92 -33.06 -25.46
C ASN A 273 -29.13 -32.64 -26.93
N SER A 274 -30.38 -32.24 -27.34
CA SER A 274 -30.61 -31.74 -28.68
C SER A 274 -29.77 -30.51 -28.96
N PRO A 275 -29.11 -30.43 -30.14
CA PRO A 275 -28.21 -29.35 -30.46
C PRO A 275 -28.96 -28.06 -30.78
N PHE A 276 -28.61 -26.99 -30.10
CA PHE A 276 -29.05 -25.63 -30.38
C PHE A 276 -27.99 -24.91 -31.20
N SER A 277 -28.39 -24.24 -32.26
CA SER A 277 -27.56 -23.30 -33.01
C SER A 277 -28.32 -21.99 -33.18
N GLY A 278 -27.70 -20.90 -32.75
CA GLY A 278 -28.36 -19.60 -32.80
C GLY A 278 -27.46 -18.50 -32.24
N THR A 279 -28.00 -17.27 -32.23
CA THR A 279 -27.27 -16.11 -31.70
C THR A 279 -28.12 -15.41 -30.66
N ILE A 280 -27.54 -15.15 -29.50
CA ILE A 280 -28.13 -14.36 -28.40
C ILE A 280 -27.29 -13.10 -28.26
N ARG A 281 -27.93 -11.92 -28.28
CA ARG A 281 -27.25 -10.66 -28.01
C ARG A 281 -27.15 -10.46 -26.51
N GLN A 282 -26.09 -9.82 -26.08
CA GLN A 282 -25.81 -9.55 -24.67
C GLN A 282 -26.87 -8.64 -24.00
N ASP A 283 -27.50 -7.76 -24.80
CA ASP A 283 -28.50 -6.79 -24.36
C ASP A 283 -29.95 -7.31 -24.50
N GLU A 284 -30.15 -8.56 -24.96
CA GLU A 284 -31.48 -9.16 -25.03
C GLU A 284 -32.08 -9.42 -23.64
N SER A 285 -33.37 -9.26 -23.52
CA SER A 285 -34.07 -9.62 -22.28
C SER A 285 -34.14 -11.15 -22.11
N LEU A 286 -34.27 -11.61 -20.85
CA LEU A 286 -34.50 -13.04 -20.59
C LEU A 286 -35.70 -13.60 -21.36
N ALA A 287 -36.81 -12.83 -21.44
CA ALA A 287 -38.02 -13.23 -22.13
C ALA A 287 -37.76 -13.48 -23.61
N ASP A 288 -37.05 -12.56 -24.28
CA ASP A 288 -36.71 -12.69 -25.70
C ASP A 288 -35.80 -13.89 -25.96
N VAL A 289 -34.82 -14.14 -25.06
CA VAL A 289 -33.93 -15.29 -25.18
C VAL A 289 -34.67 -16.59 -25.03
N VAL A 290 -35.57 -16.71 -24.05
CA VAL A 290 -36.37 -17.92 -23.83
C VAL A 290 -37.29 -18.15 -25.02
N ASP A 291 -37.96 -17.09 -25.53
CA ASP A 291 -38.81 -17.19 -26.70
C ASP A 291 -38.04 -17.64 -27.94
N LYS A 292 -36.86 -17.12 -28.15
CA LYS A 292 -35.97 -17.54 -29.24
C LYS A 292 -35.57 -19.02 -29.14
N ILE A 293 -35.21 -19.48 -27.95
CA ILE A 293 -34.84 -20.88 -27.69
C ILE A 293 -36.07 -21.78 -28.00
N CYS A 294 -37.23 -21.43 -27.44
CA CYS A 294 -38.45 -22.17 -27.66
C CYS A 294 -38.84 -22.21 -29.15
N PHE A 295 -38.72 -21.08 -29.83
CA PHE A 295 -39.03 -21.01 -31.27
C PHE A 295 -38.08 -21.88 -32.11
N ILE A 296 -36.79 -21.78 -31.91
CA ILE A 296 -35.77 -22.52 -32.69
C ILE A 296 -35.89 -24.03 -32.45
N MET A 297 -36.20 -24.44 -31.23
CA MET A 297 -36.23 -25.85 -30.86
C MET A 297 -37.63 -26.45 -30.84
N ASN A 298 -38.62 -25.67 -31.23
CA ASN A 298 -40.05 -26.06 -31.23
C ASN A 298 -40.50 -26.56 -29.83
N LEU A 299 -40.21 -25.75 -28.79
CA LEU A 299 -40.55 -26.03 -27.41
C LEU A 299 -41.62 -25.09 -26.89
N HIS A 300 -42.31 -25.50 -25.83
CA HIS A 300 -43.29 -24.68 -25.12
C HIS A 300 -42.71 -24.17 -23.81
N LYS A 301 -43.04 -22.93 -23.43
CA LYS A 301 -42.67 -22.37 -22.12
C LYS A 301 -43.89 -22.24 -21.22
N LYS A 302 -43.69 -22.47 -19.95
CA LYS A 302 -44.64 -22.22 -18.87
C LYS A 302 -43.89 -21.54 -17.72
N THR A 303 -44.45 -20.49 -17.16
CA THR A 303 -43.91 -19.85 -15.95
C THR A 303 -44.63 -20.42 -14.75
N ASP A 304 -43.84 -20.89 -13.76
CA ASP A 304 -44.34 -21.46 -12.52
C ASP A 304 -43.57 -20.78 -11.34
N GLY A 305 -44.17 -19.71 -10.79
CA GLY A 305 -43.52 -18.83 -9.85
C GLY A 305 -42.27 -18.18 -10.46
N ASP A 306 -41.11 -18.32 -9.79
CA ASP A 306 -39.83 -17.79 -10.25
C ASP A 306 -39.12 -18.74 -11.24
N LYS A 307 -39.74 -19.90 -11.55
CA LYS A 307 -39.18 -20.92 -12.41
C LYS A 307 -39.79 -20.84 -13.80
N ILE A 308 -38.98 -20.95 -14.84
CA ILE A 308 -39.42 -21.09 -16.20
C ILE A 308 -39.24 -22.56 -16.61
N VAL A 309 -40.32 -23.20 -16.92
CA VAL A 309 -40.30 -24.58 -17.40
C VAL A 309 -40.44 -24.58 -18.93
N ILE A 310 -39.50 -25.24 -19.61
CA ILE A 310 -39.51 -25.44 -21.06
C ILE A 310 -39.77 -26.92 -21.31
N SER A 311 -40.69 -27.24 -22.18
CA SER A 311 -41.05 -28.63 -22.50
C SER A 311 -41.30 -28.83 -23.99
N ASN A 312 -41.27 -30.09 -24.42
CA ASN A 312 -41.65 -30.51 -25.77
C ASN A 312 -43.18 -30.38 -26.01
#